data_1eadd7f0a208adc08a051589d8659de2
#
_entry.id   1eadd7f0a208adc08a051589d8659de2
#
_cell.length_a   1.000
_cell.length_b   1.000
_cell.length_c   1.000
_cell.angle_alpha   90.00
_cell.angle_beta   90.00
_cell.angle_gamma   90.00
#
_symmetry.space_group_name_H-M   'P 1'
#
loop_
_entity.id
_entity.type
_entity.pdbx_description
1 polymer ?
#
loop_
_entity_poly.entity_id
_entity_poly.type
_entity_poly.pdbx_seq_one_letter_code
_entity_poly.pdbx_strand_id
1 'polypeptide(L)'
;LFTEMVFNTAYIEGVNVTFPQTQAIIDGAIVNNVPVSDIQTVLNLRDAWKSMLDTLDEPLTLEYICKINSLVSRNESLEWGVLRSGTVGVGGTDYLPPIPVKADVEKRIEEINNIHDIYERAIEYFCYSVRGQLFWDGNKRTSTIIASKILISEGKGVLTIVKKEALSFNEALLHFYDTADSRLLKECLMGCIKGRDM
;
A
#
# COMPACT_ATOMS: atom_id res chain seq x y z
N LEU A 1 0.47 -13.66 11.65
CA LEU A 1 -0.27 -12.58 10.96
C LEU A 1 0.62 -11.43 10.51
N PHE A 2 1.56 -10.94 11.36
CA PHE A 2 2.48 -9.86 10.97
C PHE A 2 3.34 -10.24 9.77
N THR A 3 3.96 -11.41 9.80
CA THR A 3 4.76 -11.93 8.69
C THR A 3 3.94 -12.10 7.42
N GLU A 4 2.69 -12.52 7.53
CA GLU A 4 1.78 -12.61 6.39
C GLU A 4 1.53 -11.25 5.73
N MET A 5 1.32 -10.20 6.52
CA MET A 5 1.12 -8.85 5.99
C MET A 5 2.35 -8.38 5.21
N VAL A 6 3.53 -8.58 5.76
CA VAL A 6 4.80 -8.25 5.08
C VAL A 6 4.97 -9.08 3.81
N PHE A 7 4.80 -10.39 3.91
CA PHE A 7 4.94 -11.32 2.78
C PHE A 7 3.98 -10.98 1.64
N ASN A 8 2.70 -10.81 1.93
CA ASN A 8 1.70 -10.54 0.91
C ASN A 8 1.93 -9.17 0.23
N THR A 9 2.33 -8.17 1.00
CA THR A 9 2.64 -6.85 0.44
C THR A 9 3.87 -6.90 -0.47
N ALA A 10 4.90 -7.66 -0.09
CA ALA A 10 6.07 -7.89 -0.93
C ALA A 10 5.74 -8.69 -2.20
N TYR A 11 4.87 -9.69 -2.08
CA TYR A 11 4.50 -10.55 -3.19
C TYR A 11 3.84 -9.78 -4.35
N ILE A 12 2.95 -8.86 -4.06
CA ILE A 12 2.28 -8.06 -5.10
C ILE A 12 3.24 -7.10 -5.83
N GLU A 13 4.42 -6.85 -5.28
CA GLU A 13 5.48 -6.07 -5.92
C GLU A 13 6.45 -6.95 -6.72
N GLY A 14 6.20 -8.24 -6.82
CA GLY A 14 7.05 -9.16 -7.55
C GLY A 14 8.32 -9.57 -6.80
N VAL A 15 8.39 -9.33 -5.50
CA VAL A 15 9.51 -9.77 -4.66
C VAL A 15 9.48 -11.28 -4.54
N ASN A 16 10.55 -11.93 -4.97
CA ASN A 16 10.63 -13.39 -5.04
C ASN A 16 11.28 -13.97 -3.77
N VAL A 17 10.52 -13.96 -2.69
CA VAL A 17 10.88 -14.59 -1.42
C VAL A 17 9.79 -15.57 -1.01
N THR A 18 10.20 -16.63 -0.31
CA THR A 18 9.25 -17.57 0.32
C THR A 18 8.76 -16.99 1.66
N PHE A 19 7.69 -17.55 2.19
CA PHE A 19 7.23 -17.17 3.53
C PHE A 19 8.31 -17.44 4.61
N PRO A 20 8.98 -18.61 4.66
CA PRO A 20 10.08 -18.81 5.60
C PRO A 20 11.25 -17.85 5.44
N GLN A 21 11.61 -17.48 4.21
CA GLN A 21 12.65 -16.47 3.96
C GLN A 21 12.21 -15.10 4.47
N THR A 22 10.95 -14.72 4.28
CA THR A 22 10.40 -13.47 4.82
C THR A 22 10.50 -13.44 6.33
N GLN A 23 10.11 -14.52 7.01
CA GLN A 23 10.22 -14.63 8.46
C GLN A 23 11.68 -14.52 8.93
N ALA A 24 12.60 -15.18 8.23
CA ALA A 24 14.02 -15.11 8.54
C ALA A 24 14.58 -13.69 8.41
N ILE A 25 14.20 -12.98 7.34
CA ILE A 25 14.63 -11.58 7.13
C ILE A 25 14.07 -10.69 8.25
N ILE A 26 12.79 -10.86 8.61
CA ILE A 26 12.16 -10.10 9.70
C ILE A 26 12.91 -10.33 11.02
N ASP A 27 13.35 -11.56 11.27
CA ASP A 27 14.06 -11.95 12.49
C ASP A 27 15.55 -11.54 12.47
N GLY A 28 16.03 -10.94 11.38
CA GLY A 28 17.42 -10.49 11.26
C GLY A 28 18.40 -11.58 10.85
N ALA A 29 17.92 -12.73 10.40
CA ALA A 29 18.78 -13.81 9.93
C ALA A 29 19.32 -13.54 8.52
N ILE A 30 20.47 -14.14 8.21
CA ILE A 30 21.04 -14.10 6.86
C ILE A 30 20.30 -15.12 6.00
N VAL A 31 19.84 -14.69 4.82
CA VAL A 31 19.22 -15.56 3.82
C VAL A 31 20.09 -15.61 2.57
N ASN A 32 20.19 -16.81 1.97
CA ASN A 32 20.95 -17.03 0.74
C ASN A 32 20.02 -16.95 -0.48
N ASN A 33 20.59 -16.61 -1.63
CA ASN A 33 19.89 -16.58 -2.93
C ASN A 33 18.71 -15.62 -3.01
N VAL A 34 18.72 -14.58 -2.19
CA VAL A 34 17.75 -13.48 -2.26
C VAL A 34 18.50 -12.19 -2.64
N PRO A 35 18.10 -11.51 -3.71
CA PRO A 35 18.72 -10.23 -4.05
C PRO A 35 18.68 -9.22 -2.90
N VAL A 36 19.73 -8.43 -2.75
CA VAL A 36 19.80 -7.40 -1.69
C VAL A 36 18.63 -6.42 -1.80
N SER A 37 18.22 -6.07 -3.02
CA SER A 37 17.06 -5.20 -3.24
C SER A 37 15.78 -5.79 -2.67
N ASP A 38 15.56 -7.09 -2.80
CA ASP A 38 14.39 -7.77 -2.24
C ASP A 38 14.44 -7.83 -0.70
N ILE A 39 15.64 -8.06 -0.14
CA ILE A 39 15.84 -7.98 1.31
C ILE A 39 15.51 -6.57 1.82
N GLN A 40 15.96 -5.54 1.12
CA GLN A 40 15.67 -4.15 1.49
C GLN A 40 14.16 -3.89 1.48
N THR A 41 13.45 -4.36 0.46
CA THR A 41 11.99 -4.21 0.37
C THR A 41 11.29 -4.88 1.56
N VAL A 42 11.68 -6.10 1.91
CA VAL A 42 11.10 -6.81 3.06
C VAL A 42 11.37 -6.09 4.37
N LEU A 43 12.60 -5.62 4.60
CA LEU A 43 12.94 -4.85 5.81
C LEU A 43 12.17 -3.54 5.90
N ASN A 44 12.02 -2.84 4.78
CA ASN A 44 11.23 -1.62 4.73
C ASN A 44 9.75 -1.89 5.08
N LEU A 45 9.18 -2.95 4.54
CA LEU A 45 7.79 -3.35 4.83
C LEU A 45 7.62 -3.77 6.29
N ARG A 46 8.58 -4.50 6.85
CA ARG A 46 8.59 -4.81 8.29
C ARG A 46 8.46 -3.53 9.11
N ASP A 47 9.31 -2.56 8.82
CA ASP A 47 9.36 -1.30 9.57
C ASP A 47 8.11 -0.46 9.37
N ALA A 48 7.59 -0.40 8.14
CA ALA A 48 6.38 0.35 7.83
C ALA A 48 5.13 -0.25 8.48
N TRP A 49 4.93 -1.56 8.39
CA TRP A 49 3.82 -2.25 9.04
C TRP A 49 3.89 -2.10 10.57
N LYS A 50 5.09 -2.27 11.14
CA LYS A 50 5.28 -2.09 12.59
C LYS A 50 4.96 -0.66 13.03
N SER A 51 5.48 0.33 12.31
CA SER A 51 5.23 1.74 12.63
C SER A 51 3.73 2.06 12.57
N MET A 52 3.02 1.54 11.56
CA MET A 52 1.57 1.74 11.45
C MET A 52 0.83 1.11 12.63
N LEU A 53 1.16 -0.12 13.01
CA LEU A 53 0.53 -0.80 14.14
C LEU A 53 0.79 -0.09 15.48
N ASP A 54 1.96 0.51 15.63
CA ASP A 54 2.34 1.26 16.85
C ASP A 54 1.69 2.66 16.91
N THR A 55 1.09 3.14 15.83
CA THR A 55 0.53 4.50 15.71
C THR A 55 -0.91 4.52 15.19
N LEU A 56 -1.69 3.49 15.54
CA LEU A 56 -3.09 3.36 15.11
C LEU A 56 -3.97 4.53 15.57
N ASP A 57 -3.65 5.14 16.68
CA ASP A 57 -4.37 6.27 17.28
C ASP A 57 -4.01 7.62 16.64
N GLU A 58 -2.94 7.71 15.87
CA GLU A 58 -2.61 8.94 15.17
C GLU A 58 -3.63 9.20 14.04
N PRO A 59 -4.05 10.48 13.84
CA PRO A 59 -4.99 10.80 12.78
C PRO A 59 -4.37 10.60 11.39
N LEU A 60 -5.20 10.26 10.43
CA LEU A 60 -4.78 10.11 9.04
C LEU A 60 -4.66 11.49 8.39
N THR A 61 -3.42 11.92 8.18
CA THR A 61 -3.04 13.18 7.56
C THR A 61 -2.06 12.91 6.43
N LEU A 62 -1.83 13.89 5.56
CA LEU A 62 -0.77 13.77 4.55
C LEU A 62 0.59 13.54 5.20
N GLU A 63 0.88 14.20 6.31
CA GLU A 63 2.14 14.02 7.06
C GLU A 63 2.31 12.55 7.50
N TYR A 64 1.24 11.93 8.03
CA TYR A 64 1.25 10.53 8.42
C TYR A 64 1.53 9.61 7.22
N ILE A 65 0.85 9.86 6.10
CA ILE A 65 1.03 9.07 4.88
C ILE A 65 2.46 9.19 4.35
N CYS A 66 3.02 10.39 4.37
CA CYS A 66 4.42 10.62 4.00
C CYS A 66 5.38 9.86 4.92
N LYS A 67 5.12 9.83 6.22
CA LYS A 67 5.91 9.07 7.18
C LYS A 67 5.91 7.57 6.84
N ILE A 68 4.76 7.00 6.54
CA ILE A 68 4.68 5.57 6.15
C ILE A 68 5.41 5.33 4.82
N ASN A 69 5.23 6.18 3.81
CA ASN A 69 5.97 6.04 2.56
C ASN A 69 7.49 6.16 2.77
N SER A 70 7.93 7.00 3.68
CA SER A 70 9.37 7.14 3.98
C SER A 70 9.98 5.83 4.47
N LEU A 71 9.22 5.01 5.18
CA LEU A 71 9.65 3.68 5.60
C LEU A 71 9.55 2.64 4.47
N VAL A 72 8.45 2.68 3.71
CA VAL A 72 8.20 1.76 2.59
C VAL A 72 9.27 1.89 1.51
N SER A 73 9.65 3.11 1.13
CA SER A 73 10.47 3.39 -0.06
C SER A 73 11.91 3.76 0.26
N ARG A 74 12.30 3.72 1.52
CA ARG A 74 13.65 4.08 1.95
C ARG A 74 14.70 3.28 1.17
N ASN A 75 15.64 3.99 0.55
CA ASN A 75 16.72 3.43 -0.27
C ASN A 75 16.24 2.70 -1.55
N GLU A 76 14.97 2.84 -1.95
CA GLU A 76 14.42 2.22 -3.15
C GLU A 76 14.06 3.23 -4.25
N SER A 77 14.09 4.52 -3.93
CA SER A 77 13.80 5.60 -4.89
C SER A 77 14.74 6.79 -4.65
N LEU A 78 14.68 7.77 -5.53
CA LEU A 78 15.49 8.98 -5.41
C LEU A 78 15.09 9.82 -4.20
N GLU A 79 13.80 9.89 -3.93
CA GLU A 79 13.22 10.55 -2.76
C GLU A 79 12.11 9.68 -2.19
N TRP A 80 11.96 9.68 -0.90
CA TRP A 80 10.90 8.96 -0.21
C TRP A 80 10.28 9.83 0.88
N GLY A 81 9.00 9.60 1.17
CA GLY A 81 8.27 10.35 2.18
C GLY A 81 7.90 11.77 1.78
N VAL A 82 7.99 12.09 0.49
CA VAL A 82 7.60 13.39 -0.07
C VAL A 82 6.72 13.18 -1.29
N LEU A 83 5.74 14.04 -1.51
CA LEU A 83 4.97 14.01 -2.74
C LEU A 83 5.90 14.20 -3.93
N ARG A 84 5.73 13.38 -4.97
CA ARG A 84 6.56 13.53 -6.17
C ARG A 84 6.33 14.88 -6.84
N SER A 85 7.39 15.42 -7.36
CA SER A 85 7.38 16.70 -8.08
C SER A 85 7.58 16.54 -9.59
N GLY A 86 7.65 15.32 -10.07
CA GLY A 86 7.87 14.99 -11.47
C GLY A 86 6.98 13.86 -11.97
N THR A 87 7.05 13.59 -13.25
CA THR A 87 6.27 12.56 -13.94
C THR A 87 6.76 11.16 -13.57
N VAL A 88 5.82 10.23 -13.38
CA VAL A 88 6.09 8.80 -13.25
C VAL A 88 5.22 8.03 -14.24
N GLY A 89 5.75 6.90 -14.72
CA GLY A 89 4.97 5.93 -15.48
C GLY A 89 4.44 4.84 -14.56
N VAL A 90 3.38 4.18 -15.01
CA VAL A 90 2.82 3.00 -14.34
C VAL A 90 2.97 1.81 -15.29
N GLY A 91 3.53 0.71 -14.79
CA GLY A 91 3.74 -0.49 -15.61
C GLY A 91 2.43 -1.10 -16.10
N GLY A 92 2.39 -1.48 -17.40
CA GLY A 92 1.25 -2.15 -18.01
C GLY A 92 0.12 -1.26 -18.51
N THR A 93 0.28 0.06 -18.43
CA THR A 93 -0.72 1.03 -18.89
C THR A 93 -0.05 2.26 -19.50
N ASP A 94 -0.76 2.95 -20.38
CA ASP A 94 -0.36 4.25 -20.93
C ASP A 94 -0.84 5.42 -20.06
N TYR A 95 -1.56 5.14 -18.99
CA TYR A 95 -2.03 6.18 -18.07
C TYR A 95 -0.85 6.90 -17.42
N LEU A 96 -0.89 8.23 -17.49
CA LEU A 96 0.10 9.10 -16.85
C LEU A 96 -0.57 9.88 -15.71
N PRO A 97 -0.30 9.51 -14.45
CA PRO A 97 -0.89 10.22 -13.33
C PRO A 97 -0.39 11.67 -13.27
N PRO A 98 -1.29 12.64 -13.08
CA PRO A 98 -0.89 14.04 -12.92
C PRO A 98 -0.01 14.22 -11.69
N ILE A 99 0.89 15.20 -11.75
CA ILE A 99 1.74 15.55 -10.59
C ILE A 99 0.84 15.99 -9.44
N PRO A 100 0.96 15.38 -8.25
CA PRO A 100 0.09 15.73 -7.13
C PRO A 100 0.32 17.17 -6.65
N VAL A 101 -0.75 17.86 -6.32
CA VAL A 101 -0.75 19.19 -5.73
C VAL A 101 -1.10 19.04 -4.24
N LYS A 102 -0.23 19.49 -3.36
CA LYS A 102 -0.36 19.29 -1.92
C LYS A 102 -1.74 19.68 -1.37
N ALA A 103 -2.24 20.86 -1.73
CA ALA A 103 -3.54 21.32 -1.25
C ALA A 103 -4.70 20.42 -1.70
N ASP A 104 -4.64 19.90 -2.93
CA ASP A 104 -5.65 18.97 -3.46
C ASP A 104 -5.60 17.63 -2.76
N VAL A 105 -4.39 17.13 -2.46
CA VAL A 105 -4.20 15.87 -1.73
C VAL A 105 -4.73 16.00 -0.30
N GLU A 106 -4.41 17.08 0.40
CA GLU A 106 -4.90 17.34 1.76
C GLU A 106 -6.43 17.42 1.80
N LYS A 107 -7.02 18.12 0.83
CA LYS A 107 -8.47 18.22 0.70
C LYS A 107 -9.13 16.85 0.48
N ARG A 108 -8.54 16.03 -0.40
CA ARG A 108 -9.08 14.70 -0.68
C ARG A 108 -8.98 13.77 0.53
N ILE A 109 -7.88 13.85 1.27
CA ILE A 109 -7.73 13.09 2.52
C ILE A 109 -8.82 13.48 3.52
N GLU A 110 -9.10 14.77 3.66
CA GLU A 110 -10.17 15.25 4.54
C GLU A 110 -11.54 14.72 4.10
N GLU A 111 -11.84 14.74 2.80
CA GLU A 111 -13.08 14.18 2.25
C GLU A 111 -13.19 12.68 2.55
N ILE A 112 -12.11 11.92 2.37
CA ILE A 112 -12.06 10.48 2.66
C ILE A 112 -12.28 10.23 4.16
N ASN A 113 -11.66 11.01 5.04
CA ASN A 113 -11.85 10.90 6.48
C ASN A 113 -13.30 11.13 6.92
N ASN A 114 -14.10 11.82 6.13
CA ASN A 114 -15.51 12.09 6.38
C ASN A 114 -16.46 11.01 5.83
N ILE A 115 -15.95 10.01 5.12
CA ILE A 115 -16.74 8.85 4.69
C ILE A 115 -17.13 8.05 5.92
N HIS A 116 -18.43 7.85 6.14
CA HIS A 116 -18.94 7.24 7.37
C HIS A 116 -18.63 5.73 7.45
N ASP A 117 -18.87 5.00 6.37
CA ASP A 117 -18.60 3.55 6.30
C ASP A 117 -17.09 3.32 6.24
N ILE A 118 -16.57 2.53 7.19
CA ILE A 118 -15.13 2.32 7.34
C ILE A 118 -14.55 1.52 6.18
N TYR A 119 -15.28 0.53 5.67
CA TYR A 119 -14.84 -0.25 4.50
C TYR A 119 -14.74 0.63 3.26
N GLU A 120 -15.77 1.44 3.03
CA GLU A 120 -15.81 2.39 1.93
C GLU A 120 -14.66 3.41 2.06
N ARG A 121 -14.42 3.93 3.26
CA ARG A 121 -13.31 4.86 3.53
C ARG A 121 -11.97 4.26 3.15
N ALA A 122 -11.68 3.05 3.60
CA ALA A 122 -10.41 2.37 3.33
C ALA A 122 -10.22 2.09 1.84
N ILE A 123 -11.25 1.59 1.18
CA ILE A 123 -11.20 1.26 -0.25
C ILE A 123 -11.10 2.51 -1.11
N GLU A 124 -11.83 3.56 -0.77
CA GLU A 124 -11.76 4.85 -1.48
C GLU A 124 -10.37 5.47 -1.34
N TYR A 125 -9.77 5.39 -0.16
CA TYR A 125 -8.39 5.84 0.04
C TYR A 125 -7.44 5.07 -0.87
N PHE A 126 -7.53 3.74 -0.89
CA PHE A 126 -6.68 2.90 -1.74
C PHE A 126 -6.78 3.32 -3.21
N CYS A 127 -8.00 3.41 -3.72
CA CYS A 127 -8.25 3.76 -5.12
C CYS A 127 -7.70 5.15 -5.46
N TYR A 128 -7.96 6.13 -4.61
CA TYR A 128 -7.45 7.49 -4.80
C TYR A 128 -5.93 7.52 -4.84
N SER A 129 -5.29 6.94 -3.83
CA SER A 129 -3.85 7.06 -3.65
C SER A 129 -3.06 6.25 -4.69
N VAL A 130 -3.54 5.05 -5.04
CA VAL A 130 -2.87 4.21 -6.03
C VAL A 130 -2.96 4.81 -7.44
N ARG A 131 -4.12 5.35 -7.82
CA ARG A 131 -4.26 5.98 -9.14
C ARG A 131 -3.54 7.33 -9.20
N GLY A 132 -3.54 8.07 -8.09
CA GLY A 132 -2.81 9.32 -7.99
C GLY A 132 -1.30 9.17 -8.04
N GLN A 133 -0.75 7.99 -7.72
CA GLN A 133 0.70 7.76 -7.65
C GLN A 133 1.38 8.91 -6.91
N LEU A 134 1.02 9.09 -5.65
CA LEU A 134 1.38 10.28 -4.86
C LEU A 134 2.89 10.43 -4.65
N PHE A 135 3.62 9.31 -4.67
CA PHE A 135 5.05 9.24 -4.38
C PHE A 135 5.86 8.75 -5.58
N TRP A 136 7.17 8.92 -5.50
CA TRP A 136 8.07 8.44 -6.53
C TRP A 136 8.07 6.91 -6.65
N ASP A 137 7.88 6.21 -5.54
CA ASP A 137 7.82 4.76 -5.48
C ASP A 137 7.03 4.30 -4.26
N GLY A 138 6.71 3.00 -4.22
CA GLY A 138 6.01 2.39 -3.09
C GLY A 138 4.52 2.74 -2.99
N ASN A 139 3.91 3.21 -4.06
CA ASN A 139 2.51 3.66 -4.04
C ASN A 139 1.52 2.56 -3.69
N LYS A 140 1.60 1.36 -4.30
CA LYS A 140 0.74 0.23 -3.94
C LYS A 140 0.96 -0.24 -2.51
N ARG A 141 2.20 -0.36 -2.10
CA ARG A 141 2.59 -0.80 -0.75
C ARG A 141 2.08 0.18 0.30
N THR A 142 2.32 1.46 0.11
CA THR A 142 1.85 2.52 1.01
C THR A 142 0.32 2.55 1.07
N SER A 143 -0.35 2.46 -0.08
CA SER A 143 -1.83 2.43 -0.15
C SER A 143 -2.41 1.25 0.63
N THR A 144 -1.80 0.08 0.53
CA THR A 144 -2.21 -1.12 1.27
C THR A 144 -2.08 -0.92 2.79
N ILE A 145 -0.97 -0.39 3.24
CA ILE A 145 -0.70 -0.16 4.68
C ILE A 145 -1.66 0.90 5.25
N ILE A 146 -1.87 2.00 4.54
CA ILE A 146 -2.75 3.07 5.01
C ILE A 146 -4.22 2.63 5.01
N ALA A 147 -4.67 1.93 3.96
CA ALA A 147 -6.03 1.36 3.96
C ALA A 147 -6.22 0.39 5.14
N SER A 148 -5.20 -0.40 5.45
CA SER A 148 -5.21 -1.30 6.60
C SER A 148 -5.24 -0.53 7.93
N LYS A 149 -4.53 0.60 8.04
CA LYS A 149 -4.64 1.47 9.23
C LYS A 149 -6.09 1.90 9.47
N ILE A 150 -6.77 2.34 8.42
CA ILE A 150 -8.18 2.76 8.52
C ILE A 150 -9.04 1.63 9.06
N LEU A 151 -8.85 0.41 8.53
CA LEU A 151 -9.61 -0.77 8.95
C LEU A 151 -9.26 -1.22 10.38
N ILE A 152 -7.99 -1.40 10.66
CA ILE A 152 -7.52 -1.93 11.95
C ILE A 152 -7.87 -0.98 13.09
N SER A 153 -7.77 0.34 12.87
CA SER A 153 -8.12 1.35 13.88
C SER A 153 -9.56 1.23 14.37
N GLU A 154 -10.44 0.69 13.53
CA GLU A 154 -11.87 0.53 13.84
C GLU A 154 -12.27 -0.95 14.04
N GLY A 155 -11.30 -1.85 14.15
CA GLY A 155 -11.56 -3.27 14.37
C GLY A 155 -12.24 -3.97 13.20
N LYS A 156 -12.02 -3.49 11.96
CA LYS A 156 -12.71 -3.96 10.74
C LYS A 156 -11.88 -4.89 9.87
N GLY A 157 -10.78 -5.42 10.39
CA GLY A 157 -9.92 -6.34 9.66
C GLY A 157 -8.70 -5.65 9.04
N VAL A 158 -8.09 -6.32 8.08
CA VAL A 158 -6.86 -5.86 7.41
C VAL A 158 -6.99 -6.10 5.91
N LEU A 159 -6.51 -5.16 5.10
CA LEU A 159 -6.43 -5.33 3.66
C LEU A 159 -5.14 -6.10 3.34
N THR A 160 -5.29 -7.29 2.80
CA THR A 160 -4.15 -8.12 2.39
C THR A 160 -4.51 -8.90 1.13
N ILE A 161 -3.71 -8.72 0.09
CA ILE A 161 -3.92 -9.40 -1.20
C ILE A 161 -3.04 -10.64 -1.18
N VAL A 162 -3.67 -11.80 -1.01
CA VAL A 162 -2.96 -13.08 -0.99
C VAL A 162 -2.64 -13.55 -2.42
N LYS A 163 -1.71 -14.49 -2.55
CA LYS A 163 -1.20 -14.98 -3.83
C LYS A 163 -2.32 -15.35 -4.81
N LYS A 164 -3.34 -16.07 -4.36
CA LYS A 164 -4.46 -16.51 -5.22
C LYS A 164 -5.31 -15.36 -5.75
N GLU A 165 -5.26 -14.19 -5.13
CA GLU A 165 -6.02 -13.00 -5.51
C GLU A 165 -5.20 -12.04 -6.38
N ALA A 166 -3.89 -12.25 -6.47
CA ALA A 166 -2.96 -11.30 -7.11
C ALA A 166 -3.27 -11.05 -8.58
N LEU A 167 -3.64 -12.10 -9.34
CA LEU A 167 -3.96 -11.95 -10.76
C LEU A 167 -5.21 -11.09 -10.96
N SER A 168 -6.30 -11.42 -10.27
CA SER A 168 -7.54 -10.64 -10.33
C SER A 168 -7.34 -9.19 -9.88
N PHE A 169 -6.56 -8.99 -8.83
CA PHE A 169 -6.19 -7.66 -8.36
C PHE A 169 -5.43 -6.86 -9.41
N ASN A 170 -4.42 -7.44 -10.04
CA ASN A 170 -3.63 -6.76 -11.06
C ASN A 170 -4.46 -6.41 -12.29
N GLU A 171 -5.33 -7.31 -12.74
CA GLU A 171 -6.24 -7.05 -13.84
C GLU A 171 -7.22 -5.91 -13.53
N ALA A 172 -7.81 -5.91 -12.33
CA ALA A 172 -8.72 -4.87 -11.89
C ALA A 172 -8.01 -3.52 -11.74
N LEU A 173 -6.78 -3.53 -11.25
CA LEU A 173 -5.96 -2.33 -11.10
C LEU A 173 -5.61 -1.71 -12.46
N LEU A 174 -5.19 -2.52 -13.43
CA LEU A 174 -4.90 -2.04 -14.79
C LEU A 174 -6.15 -1.46 -15.47
N HIS A 175 -7.29 -2.12 -15.31
CA HIS A 175 -8.56 -1.61 -15.82
C HIS A 175 -8.88 -0.23 -15.22
N PHE A 176 -8.64 -0.06 -13.93
CA PHE A 176 -8.84 1.21 -13.24
C PHE A 176 -7.90 2.31 -13.75
N TYR A 177 -6.63 1.99 -13.96
CA TYR A 177 -5.70 2.94 -14.57
C TYR A 177 -6.15 3.37 -15.96
N ASP A 178 -6.57 2.42 -16.80
CA ASP A 178 -6.94 2.68 -18.19
C ASP A 178 -8.26 3.46 -18.34
N THR A 179 -9.22 3.23 -17.45
CA THR A 179 -10.62 3.71 -17.64
C THR A 179 -11.09 4.70 -16.58
N ALA A 180 -10.38 4.81 -15.46
CA ALA A 180 -10.83 5.52 -14.26
C ALA A 180 -12.09 4.91 -13.59
N ASP A 181 -12.57 3.76 -14.08
CA ASP A 181 -13.68 3.02 -13.48
C ASP A 181 -13.14 2.09 -12.38
N SER A 182 -13.46 2.41 -11.14
CA SER A 182 -12.96 1.70 -9.96
C SER A 182 -13.81 0.52 -9.50
N ARG A 183 -14.92 0.21 -10.18
CA ARG A 183 -15.88 -0.79 -9.68
C ARG A 183 -15.28 -2.17 -9.49
N LEU A 184 -14.56 -2.67 -10.50
CA LEU A 184 -13.89 -3.97 -10.42
C LEU A 184 -12.84 -4.01 -9.32
N LEU A 185 -12.03 -2.95 -9.22
CA LEU A 185 -11.01 -2.87 -8.17
C LEU A 185 -11.63 -2.81 -6.78
N LYS A 186 -12.67 -2.03 -6.59
CA LYS A 186 -13.38 -1.93 -5.29
C LYS A 186 -13.97 -3.28 -4.87
N GLU A 187 -14.59 -4.00 -5.79
CA GLU A 187 -15.12 -5.33 -5.53
C GLU A 187 -14.00 -6.31 -5.13
N CYS A 188 -12.90 -6.29 -5.86
CA CYS A 188 -11.73 -7.11 -5.56
C CYS A 188 -11.16 -6.80 -4.17
N LEU A 189 -10.96 -5.52 -3.86
CA LEU A 189 -10.42 -5.07 -2.58
C LEU A 189 -11.33 -5.46 -1.41
N MET A 190 -12.64 -5.34 -1.58
CA MET A 190 -13.59 -5.76 -0.55
C MET A 190 -13.41 -7.25 -0.21
N GLY A 191 -13.18 -8.10 -1.22
CA GLY A 191 -12.89 -9.52 -1.03
C GLY A 191 -11.52 -9.81 -0.41
N CYS A 192 -10.61 -8.84 -0.44
CA CYS A 192 -9.26 -8.95 0.13
C CYS A 192 -9.17 -8.49 1.59
N ILE A 193 -10.24 -8.02 2.19
CA ILE A 193 -10.26 -7.65 3.60
C ILE A 193 -10.45 -8.92 4.44
N LYS A 194 -9.45 -9.24 5.26
CA LYS A 194 -9.46 -10.41 6.16
C LYS A 194 -9.88 -9.97 7.57
N GLY A 195 -10.63 -10.83 8.27
CA GLY A 195 -11.14 -10.51 9.60
C GLY A 195 -12.29 -9.51 9.61
N ARG A 196 -13.02 -9.41 8.51
CA ARG A 196 -14.04 -8.38 8.25
C ARG A 196 -15.23 -8.42 9.21
N ASP A 197 -15.60 -9.60 9.68
CA ASP A 197 -16.78 -9.81 10.52
C ASP A 197 -16.43 -10.23 11.96
N MET A 198 -15.24 -9.89 12.42
CA MET A 198 -14.83 -10.15 13.80
C MET A 198 -15.10 -8.98 14.72
#